data_1c2b4c43d7a88e63016dd71d38734351
#
_entry.id   1c2b4c43d7a88e63016dd71d38734351
#
_cell.length_a   1.000
_cell.length_b   1.000
_cell.length_c   1.000
_cell.angle_alpha   90.00
_cell.angle_beta   90.00
_cell.angle_gamma   90.00
#
_symmetry.space_group_name_H-M   'P 1'
#
loop_
_entity.id
_entity.type
_entity.pdbx_description
1 polymer ?
#
loop_
_entity_poly.entity_id
_entity_poly.type
_entity_poly.pdbx_seq_one_letter_code
_entity_poly.pdbx_strand_id
1 'polypeptide(L)'
;MKLSFREMVPDDAAAVEQVEKACFAMPWSRESFWREAANENTLYLLALDEEAFAEKKIIGYVGCWISFDEAQITNVAVSPEYRGQHVGTEMMAELIRRVKEKGVTALTLEVRPSNDPALALYKNFGFKEAGRRPRYYQDNGEDAIIMWNTKI
;
A
#
# COMPACT_ATOMS: atom_id res chain seq x y z
N MET A 1 19.88 -5.54 5.27
CA MET A 1 18.94 -4.62 4.61
C MET A 1 19.00 -3.24 5.26
N LYS A 2 19.02 -2.21 4.43
CA LYS A 2 18.94 -0.82 4.90
C LYS A 2 17.70 -0.16 4.31
N LEU A 3 16.65 -0.09 5.10
CA LEU A 3 15.33 0.38 4.67
C LEU A 3 15.25 1.90 4.62
N SER A 4 14.74 2.43 3.52
CA SER A 4 14.43 3.85 3.36
C SER A 4 13.11 4.03 2.62
N PHE A 5 12.55 5.23 2.66
CA PHE A 5 11.26 5.54 2.04
C PHE A 5 11.34 6.84 1.25
N ARG A 6 10.66 6.87 0.12
CA ARG A 6 10.42 8.09 -0.66
C ARG A 6 9.15 8.00 -1.46
N GLU A 7 8.65 9.14 -1.92
CA GLU A 7 7.48 9.16 -2.79
C GLU A 7 7.82 8.68 -4.20
N MET A 8 6.87 8.01 -4.83
CA MET A 8 6.99 7.53 -6.20
C MET A 8 6.92 8.70 -7.18
N VAL A 9 7.79 8.67 -8.19
CA VAL A 9 7.71 9.53 -9.37
C VAL A 9 7.39 8.68 -10.59
N PRO A 10 6.90 9.27 -11.72
CA PRO A 10 6.51 8.47 -12.90
C PRO A 10 7.58 7.51 -13.41
N ASP A 11 8.86 7.88 -13.35
CA ASP A 11 9.95 7.03 -13.78
C ASP A 11 10.09 5.73 -12.97
N ASP A 12 9.48 5.66 -11.79
CA ASP A 12 9.49 4.44 -10.96
C ASP A 12 8.48 3.40 -11.42
N ALA A 13 7.55 3.75 -12.30
CA ALA A 13 6.42 2.89 -12.66
C ALA A 13 6.83 1.49 -13.12
N ALA A 14 7.89 1.37 -13.90
CA ALA A 14 8.36 0.07 -14.37
C ALA A 14 8.86 -0.82 -13.24
N ALA A 15 9.60 -0.26 -12.28
CA ALA A 15 10.11 -1.01 -11.12
C ALA A 15 8.98 -1.39 -10.16
N VAL A 16 8.02 -0.50 -9.94
CA VAL A 16 6.84 -0.78 -9.11
C VAL A 16 5.99 -1.88 -9.74
N GLU A 17 5.81 -1.87 -11.05
CA GLU A 17 5.10 -2.94 -11.78
C GLU A 17 5.72 -4.30 -11.51
N GLN A 18 7.05 -4.41 -11.43
CA GLN A 18 7.72 -5.68 -11.14
C GLN A 18 7.38 -6.18 -9.74
N VAL A 19 7.31 -5.30 -8.75
CA VAL A 19 6.87 -5.67 -7.40
C VAL A 19 5.41 -6.14 -7.42
N GLU A 20 4.56 -5.43 -8.13
CA GLU A 20 3.14 -5.79 -8.30
C GLU A 20 2.98 -7.18 -8.91
N LYS A 21 3.69 -7.47 -9.99
CA LYS A 21 3.65 -8.77 -10.66
C LYS A 21 4.13 -9.92 -9.78
N ALA A 22 5.09 -9.66 -8.90
CA ALA A 22 5.58 -10.64 -7.96
C ALA A 22 4.59 -10.95 -6.83
N CYS A 23 3.65 -10.05 -6.57
CA CYS A 23 2.72 -10.14 -5.44
C CYS A 23 1.30 -10.55 -5.83
N PHE A 24 0.85 -10.24 -7.05
CA PHE A 24 -0.56 -10.39 -7.44
C PHE A 24 -0.73 -11.12 -8.76
N ALA A 25 -1.78 -11.97 -8.81
CA ALA A 25 -2.15 -12.72 -10.02
C ALA A 25 -2.72 -11.82 -11.12
N MET A 26 -3.38 -10.72 -10.73
CA MET A 26 -3.97 -9.73 -11.64
C MET A 26 -3.35 -8.37 -11.37
N PRO A 27 -2.07 -8.17 -11.77
CA PRO A 27 -1.34 -6.95 -11.43
C PRO A 27 -1.83 -5.73 -12.20
N TRP A 28 -1.68 -4.56 -11.58
CA TRP A 28 -1.83 -3.29 -12.28
C TRP A 28 -0.69 -3.14 -13.30
N SER A 29 -0.96 -2.40 -14.37
CA SER A 29 0.03 -2.12 -15.41
C SER A 29 0.97 -0.98 -15.00
N ARG A 30 2.15 -0.93 -15.66
CA ARG A 30 3.07 0.19 -15.54
C ARG A 30 2.38 1.53 -15.84
N GLU A 31 1.50 1.55 -16.83
CA GLU A 31 0.76 2.76 -17.19
C GLU A 31 -0.14 3.24 -16.05
N SER A 32 -0.79 2.32 -15.35
CA SER A 32 -1.61 2.65 -14.17
C SER A 32 -0.76 3.30 -13.07
N PHE A 33 0.40 2.74 -12.77
CA PHE A 33 1.31 3.32 -11.77
C PHE A 33 1.84 4.68 -12.21
N TRP A 34 2.14 4.84 -13.50
CA TRP A 34 2.57 6.12 -14.03
C TRP A 34 1.52 7.21 -13.83
N ARG A 35 0.26 6.89 -14.11
CA ARG A 35 -0.87 7.82 -13.90
C ARG A 35 -1.02 8.20 -12.44
N GLU A 36 -0.93 7.21 -11.53
CA GLU A 36 -1.04 7.48 -10.10
C GLU A 36 0.11 8.36 -9.61
N ALA A 37 1.33 8.12 -10.09
CA ALA A 37 2.47 8.95 -9.72
C ALA A 37 2.34 10.39 -10.21
N ALA A 38 1.64 10.62 -11.31
CA ALA A 38 1.40 11.94 -11.87
C ALA A 38 0.18 12.65 -11.26
N ASN A 39 -0.64 11.94 -10.48
CA ASN A 39 -1.85 12.50 -9.90
C ASN A 39 -1.54 13.19 -8.57
N GLU A 40 -1.85 14.48 -8.46
CA GLU A 40 -1.58 15.27 -7.26
C GLU A 40 -2.44 14.91 -6.05
N ASN A 41 -3.52 14.14 -6.24
CA ASN A 41 -4.40 13.69 -5.15
C ASN A 41 -4.02 12.31 -4.62
N THR A 42 -2.92 11.74 -5.08
CA THR A 42 -2.41 10.46 -4.61
C THR A 42 -1.09 10.64 -3.87
N LEU A 43 -0.83 9.71 -2.96
CA LEU A 43 0.48 9.54 -2.36
C LEU A 43 0.86 8.07 -2.52
N TYR A 44 1.90 7.79 -3.30
CA TYR A 44 2.50 6.46 -3.38
C TYR A 44 3.86 6.51 -2.71
N LEU A 45 4.00 5.73 -1.64
CA LEU A 45 5.22 5.64 -0.87
C LEU A 45 5.95 4.36 -1.25
N LEU A 46 7.22 4.50 -1.58
CA LEU A 46 8.08 3.37 -1.91
C LEU A 46 8.96 3.00 -0.73
N ALA A 47 9.10 1.70 -0.50
CA ALA A 47 10.09 1.14 0.42
C ALA A 47 11.29 0.68 -0.41
N LEU A 48 12.49 1.07 0.01
CA LEU A 48 13.72 0.76 -0.69
C LEU A 48 14.70 0.04 0.23
N ASP A 49 15.41 -0.93 -0.32
CA ASP A 49 16.59 -1.52 0.31
C ASP A 49 17.81 -0.86 -0.29
N GLU A 50 18.44 0.02 0.48
CA GLU A 50 19.60 0.79 0.01
C GLU A 50 20.84 -0.07 -0.23
N GLU A 51 20.85 -1.32 0.24
CA GLU A 51 21.95 -2.26 0.04
C GLU A 51 21.73 -3.15 -1.19
N ALA A 52 20.56 -3.10 -1.82
CA ALA A 52 20.27 -3.89 -3.01
C ALA A 52 20.77 -3.22 -4.30
N PHE A 53 20.94 -4.02 -5.36
CA PHE A 53 21.24 -3.48 -6.68
C PHE A 53 20.13 -2.58 -7.19
N ALA A 54 20.45 -1.63 -8.06
CA ALA A 54 19.53 -0.58 -8.51
C ALA A 54 18.18 -1.10 -9.01
N GLU A 55 18.19 -2.17 -9.81
CA GLU A 55 16.96 -2.76 -10.38
C GLU A 55 16.11 -3.53 -9.34
N LYS A 56 16.66 -3.83 -8.17
CA LYS A 56 15.96 -4.54 -7.08
C LYS A 56 15.83 -3.70 -5.83
N LYS A 57 16.11 -2.41 -5.92
CA LYS A 57 16.11 -1.51 -4.78
C LYS A 57 14.72 -1.25 -4.23
N ILE A 58 13.71 -1.12 -5.10
CA ILE A 58 12.32 -0.95 -4.68
C ILE A 58 11.78 -2.31 -4.27
N ILE A 59 11.45 -2.46 -2.98
CA ILE A 59 11.06 -3.74 -2.39
C ILE A 59 9.60 -3.77 -1.93
N GLY A 60 8.93 -2.64 -1.97
CA GLY A 60 7.51 -2.54 -1.60
C GLY A 60 6.96 -1.17 -1.89
N TYR A 61 5.65 -1.05 -1.79
CA TYR A 61 4.99 0.24 -1.95
C TYR A 61 3.63 0.21 -1.25
N VAL A 62 3.14 1.39 -0.90
CA VAL A 62 1.78 1.61 -0.45
C VAL A 62 1.26 2.86 -1.12
N GLY A 63 0.06 2.77 -1.69
CA GLY A 63 -0.58 3.90 -2.36
C GLY A 63 -1.89 4.28 -1.69
N CYS A 64 -2.21 5.57 -1.70
CA CYS A 64 -3.49 6.05 -1.22
C CYS A 64 -3.97 7.24 -2.05
N TRP A 65 -5.29 7.43 -2.06
CA TRP A 65 -5.95 8.61 -2.59
C TRP A 65 -6.35 9.50 -1.43
N ILE A 66 -6.03 10.80 -1.53
CA ILE A 66 -6.31 11.77 -0.49
C ILE A 66 -7.47 12.64 -0.95
N SER A 67 -8.51 12.76 -0.10
CA SER A 67 -9.67 13.61 -0.33
C SER A 67 -9.94 14.38 0.96
N PHE A 68 -9.62 15.67 0.97
CA PHE A 68 -9.72 16.53 2.15
C PHE A 68 -8.92 15.96 3.33
N ASP A 69 -9.58 15.56 4.43
CA ASP A 69 -8.96 15.04 5.64
C ASP A 69 -8.99 13.50 5.73
N GLU A 70 -9.36 12.83 4.65
CA GLU A 70 -9.42 11.37 4.57
C GLU A 70 -8.52 10.84 3.48
N ALA A 71 -8.03 9.61 3.64
CA ALA A 71 -7.31 8.92 2.58
C ALA A 71 -7.75 7.46 2.51
N GLN A 72 -7.81 6.96 1.27
CA GLN A 72 -8.11 5.54 1.00
C GLN A 72 -6.85 4.85 0.52
N ILE A 73 -6.41 3.83 1.24
CA ILE A 73 -5.30 2.98 0.81
C ILE A 73 -5.81 2.08 -0.31
N THR A 74 -5.14 2.13 -1.47
CA THR A 74 -5.57 1.37 -2.66
C THR A 74 -4.73 0.14 -2.90
N ASN A 75 -3.43 0.21 -2.64
CA ASN A 75 -2.50 -0.89 -2.89
C ASN A 75 -1.47 -0.95 -1.77
N VAL A 76 -1.15 -2.17 -1.35
CA VAL A 76 -0.03 -2.43 -0.43
C VAL A 76 0.67 -3.69 -0.92
N ALA A 77 1.98 -3.64 -1.11
CA ALA A 77 2.74 -4.80 -1.52
C ALA A 77 4.16 -4.76 -0.95
N VAL A 78 4.66 -5.93 -0.59
CA VAL A 78 6.06 -6.15 -0.20
C VAL A 78 6.56 -7.34 -1.01
N SER A 79 7.71 -7.19 -1.67
CA SER A 79 8.32 -8.27 -2.44
C SER A 79 8.47 -9.53 -1.58
N PRO A 80 8.18 -10.72 -2.15
CA PRO A 80 8.16 -11.95 -1.36
C PRO A 80 9.43 -12.23 -0.55
N GLU A 81 10.61 -11.95 -1.09
CA GLU A 81 11.89 -12.17 -0.40
C GLU A 81 12.13 -11.23 0.79
N TYR A 82 11.33 -10.18 0.93
CA TYR A 82 11.44 -9.22 2.04
C TYR A 82 10.32 -9.36 3.07
N ARG A 83 9.42 -10.32 2.88
CA ARG A 83 8.32 -10.56 3.84
C ARG A 83 8.86 -11.13 5.15
N GLY A 84 8.15 -10.86 6.25
CA GLY A 84 8.56 -11.30 7.57
C GLY A 84 9.68 -10.49 8.20
N GLN A 85 10.05 -9.36 7.61
CA GLN A 85 11.13 -8.48 8.07
C GLN A 85 10.64 -7.09 8.51
N HIS A 86 9.35 -6.98 8.82
CA HIS A 86 8.71 -5.76 9.30
C HIS A 86 8.67 -4.59 8.29
N VAL A 87 8.89 -4.85 7.00
CA VAL A 87 8.82 -3.82 5.96
C VAL A 87 7.43 -3.21 5.90
N GLY A 88 6.39 -4.04 5.91
CA GLY A 88 5.00 -3.56 5.89
C GLY A 88 4.66 -2.69 7.08
N THR A 89 5.12 -3.07 8.27
CA THR A 89 4.89 -2.31 9.50
C THR A 89 5.55 -0.93 9.43
N GLU A 90 6.81 -0.88 9.04
CA GLU A 90 7.53 0.40 8.94
C GLU A 90 6.99 1.28 7.81
N MET A 91 6.61 0.65 6.70
CA MET A 91 6.02 1.37 5.56
C MET A 91 4.67 1.99 5.93
N MET A 92 3.82 1.26 6.67
CA MET A 92 2.54 1.78 7.14
C MET A 92 2.74 2.94 8.12
N ALA A 93 3.68 2.81 9.05
CA ALA A 93 4.01 3.88 10.00
C ALA A 93 4.46 5.14 9.27
N GLU A 94 5.31 5.01 8.24
CA GLU A 94 5.79 6.13 7.44
C GLU A 94 4.65 6.76 6.63
N LEU A 95 3.76 5.96 6.05
CA LEU A 95 2.60 6.47 5.33
C LEU A 95 1.73 7.32 6.25
N ILE A 96 1.40 6.81 7.43
CA ILE A 96 0.57 7.53 8.41
C ILE A 96 1.22 8.87 8.77
N ARG A 97 2.53 8.88 9.02
CA ARG A 97 3.26 10.11 9.33
C ARG A 97 3.11 11.14 8.19
N ARG A 98 3.29 10.70 6.95
CA ARG A 98 3.25 11.60 5.79
C ARG A 98 1.86 12.14 5.49
N VAL A 99 0.82 11.30 5.59
CA VAL A 99 -0.55 11.78 5.34
C VAL A 99 -1.03 12.69 6.46
N LYS A 100 -0.60 12.48 7.70
CA LYS A 100 -0.90 13.41 8.80
C LYS A 100 -0.32 14.80 8.53
N GLU A 101 0.88 14.88 7.99
CA GLU A 101 1.50 16.16 7.58
C GLU A 101 0.67 16.89 6.52
N LYS A 102 -0.12 16.15 5.74
CA LYS A 102 -1.02 16.71 4.73
C LYS A 102 -2.42 17.02 5.26
N GLY A 103 -2.64 16.85 6.56
CA GLY A 103 -3.94 17.14 7.19
C GLY A 103 -4.92 15.99 7.22
N VAL A 104 -4.49 14.79 6.87
CA VAL A 104 -5.34 13.58 6.92
C VAL A 104 -5.52 13.15 8.37
N THR A 105 -6.77 12.87 8.76
CA THR A 105 -7.14 12.43 10.11
C THR A 105 -7.75 11.04 10.14
N ALA A 106 -8.15 10.50 8.98
CA ALA A 106 -8.77 9.18 8.87
C ALA A 106 -8.25 8.43 7.66
N LEU A 107 -8.05 7.12 7.81
CA LEU A 107 -7.65 6.21 6.75
C LEU A 107 -8.67 5.08 6.63
N THR A 108 -8.94 4.67 5.39
CA THR A 108 -9.77 3.51 5.09
C THR A 108 -9.07 2.60 4.09
N LEU A 109 -9.45 1.33 4.08
CA LEU A 109 -8.94 0.33 3.13
C LEU A 109 -9.94 -0.81 2.98
N GLU A 110 -9.71 -1.62 1.95
CA GLU A 110 -10.41 -2.86 1.72
C GLU A 110 -9.42 -4.02 1.77
N VAL A 111 -9.78 -5.12 2.40
CA VAL A 111 -8.91 -6.27 2.58
C VAL A 111 -9.69 -7.57 2.49
N ARG A 112 -9.05 -8.64 1.95
CA ARG A 112 -9.65 -9.97 1.87
C ARG A 112 -9.72 -10.59 3.27
N PRO A 113 -10.84 -11.28 3.61
CA PRO A 113 -10.92 -12.03 4.86
C PRO A 113 -9.84 -13.10 5.02
N SER A 114 -9.33 -13.64 3.91
CA SER A 114 -8.29 -14.66 3.92
C SER A 114 -6.89 -14.11 4.13
N ASN A 115 -6.69 -12.80 4.07
CA ASN A 115 -5.36 -12.19 4.19
C ASN A 115 -5.02 -11.92 5.67
N ASP A 116 -4.70 -12.98 6.42
CA ASP A 116 -4.42 -12.88 7.85
C ASP A 116 -3.25 -11.94 8.19
N PRO A 117 -2.12 -11.95 7.47
CA PRO A 117 -1.03 -11.02 7.77
C PRO A 117 -1.44 -9.55 7.61
N ALA A 118 -2.21 -9.24 6.58
CA ALA A 118 -2.69 -7.86 6.35
C ALA A 118 -3.69 -7.44 7.43
N LEU A 119 -4.63 -8.32 7.79
CA LEU A 119 -5.58 -8.05 8.86
C LEU A 119 -4.88 -7.76 10.19
N ALA A 120 -3.86 -8.56 10.54
CA ALA A 120 -3.09 -8.35 11.75
C ALA A 120 -2.35 -7.01 11.72
N LEU A 121 -1.73 -6.68 10.57
CA LEU A 121 -1.04 -5.41 10.38
C LEU A 121 -1.98 -4.22 10.60
N TYR A 122 -3.14 -4.23 9.94
CA TYR A 122 -4.09 -3.12 10.03
C TYR A 122 -4.68 -2.98 11.42
N LYS A 123 -5.03 -4.09 12.07
CA LYS A 123 -5.52 -4.05 13.45
C LYS A 123 -4.49 -3.47 14.41
N ASN A 124 -3.22 -3.77 14.22
CA ASN A 124 -2.14 -3.22 15.04
C ASN A 124 -2.01 -1.71 14.88
N PHE A 125 -2.41 -1.16 13.74
CA PHE A 125 -2.44 0.29 13.52
C PHE A 125 -3.78 0.94 13.88
N GLY A 126 -4.67 0.22 14.54
CA GLY A 126 -5.93 0.77 15.01
C GLY A 126 -7.08 0.75 14.01
N PHE A 127 -6.93 0.06 12.90
CA PHE A 127 -8.03 -0.13 11.95
C PHE A 127 -9.07 -1.10 12.51
N LYS A 128 -10.34 -0.77 12.31
CA LYS A 128 -11.48 -1.58 12.75
C LYS A 128 -12.39 -1.88 11.57
N GLU A 129 -12.99 -3.07 11.58
CA GLU A 129 -13.96 -3.45 10.57
C GLU A 129 -15.20 -2.55 10.67
N ALA A 130 -15.60 -1.95 9.55
CA ALA A 130 -16.75 -1.05 9.44
C ALA A 130 -17.85 -1.59 8.53
N GLY A 131 -17.54 -2.60 7.72
CA GLY A 131 -18.51 -3.19 6.80
C GLY A 131 -17.85 -4.17 5.85
N ARG A 132 -18.64 -4.69 4.91
CA ARG A 132 -18.16 -5.61 3.88
C ARG A 132 -18.81 -5.32 2.55
N ARG A 133 -18.05 -5.55 1.47
CA ARG A 133 -18.58 -5.57 0.10
C ARG A 133 -18.67 -7.03 -0.35
N PRO A 134 -19.87 -7.60 -0.54
CA PRO A 134 -20.02 -8.99 -0.93
C PRO A 134 -19.43 -9.26 -2.32
N ARG A 135 -18.75 -10.38 -2.48
CA ARG A 135 -18.20 -10.87 -3.75
C ARG A 135 -17.40 -9.80 -4.51
N TYR A 136 -16.59 -9.06 -3.79
CA TYR A 136 -15.84 -7.93 -4.35
C TYR A 136 -14.69 -8.37 -5.25
N TYR A 137 -13.93 -9.40 -4.84
CA TYR A 137 -12.76 -9.88 -5.56
C TYR A 137 -13.16 -10.88 -6.64
N GLN A 138 -12.89 -10.53 -7.90
CA GLN A 138 -13.34 -11.31 -9.05
C GLN A 138 -12.65 -12.66 -9.22
N ASP A 139 -11.41 -12.79 -8.71
CA ASP A 139 -10.63 -14.00 -8.88
C ASP A 139 -11.19 -15.22 -8.13
N ASN A 140 -11.72 -15.03 -6.93
CA ASN A 140 -12.26 -16.13 -6.11
C ASN A 140 -13.60 -15.82 -5.45
N GLY A 141 -14.18 -14.65 -5.69
CA GLY A 141 -15.47 -14.26 -5.14
C GLY A 141 -15.46 -13.89 -3.65
N GLU A 142 -14.29 -13.69 -3.05
CA GLU A 142 -14.22 -13.25 -1.66
C GLU A 142 -14.88 -11.88 -1.46
N ASP A 143 -15.44 -11.68 -0.26
CA ASP A 143 -15.89 -10.35 0.18
C ASP A 143 -14.67 -9.45 0.40
N ALA A 144 -14.88 -8.13 0.38
CA ALA A 144 -13.92 -7.17 0.90
C ALA A 144 -14.35 -6.72 2.28
N ILE A 145 -13.45 -6.81 3.26
CA ILE A 145 -13.65 -6.19 4.56
C ILE A 145 -13.26 -4.73 4.44
N ILE A 146 -14.16 -3.82 4.78
CA ILE A 146 -13.89 -2.39 4.81
C ILE A 146 -13.41 -2.04 6.22
N MET A 147 -12.23 -1.46 6.33
CA MET A 147 -11.65 -1.06 7.61
C MET A 147 -11.41 0.44 7.66
N TRP A 148 -11.57 1.02 8.84
CA TRP A 148 -11.33 2.43 9.10
C TRP A 148 -10.47 2.63 10.35
N ASN A 149 -9.57 3.60 10.28
CA ASN A 149 -8.98 4.24 11.45
C ASN A 149 -9.28 5.74 11.37
N THR A 150 -10.13 6.24 12.26
CA THR A 150 -10.59 7.65 12.27
C THR A 150 -9.81 8.54 13.21
N LYS A 151 -8.74 8.04 13.80
CA LYS A 151 -7.93 8.76 14.80
C LYS A 151 -6.44 8.53 14.58
N ILE A 152 -6.00 8.70 13.34
CA ILE A 152 -4.57 8.56 13.06
C ILE A 152 -3.76 9.73 13.61
#